data_52f013ce53b8d3723ffcb9ec3cf93b83
#
_entry.id   52f013ce53b8d3723ffcb9ec3cf93b83
#
_cell.length_a   1.000
_cell.length_b   1.000
_cell.length_c   1.000
_cell.angle_alpha   90.00
_cell.angle_beta   90.00
_cell.angle_gamma   90.00
#
_symmetry.space_group_name_H-M   'P 1'
#
loop_
_entity.id
_entity.type
_entity.pdbx_description
1 polymer ?
#
loop_
_entity_poly.entity_id
_entity_poly.type
_entity_poly.pdbx_seq_one_letter_code
_entity_poly.pdbx_strand_id
1 'polypeptide(L)'
;MAKLIPAAERIIRARKLIQQARDLPVPQTGLGKSDFSYIAQVKDLLRQARDMVKFIPQTAGVSAEMKAEVKKIYEEADQADREILY
;
A
#
# COMPACT_ATOMS: atom_id res chain seq x y z
N MET A 1 20.66 16.33 6.83
CA MET A 1 20.50 15.02 7.50
C MET A 1 19.10 14.48 7.23
N ALA A 2 19.02 13.28 6.72
CA ALA A 2 17.73 12.68 6.44
C ALA A 2 17.03 12.33 7.75
N LYS A 3 15.80 12.77 7.91
CA LYS A 3 14.98 12.42 9.08
C LYS A 3 14.34 11.07 8.84
N LEU A 4 14.45 10.18 9.82
CA LEU A 4 13.75 8.91 9.77
C LEU A 4 12.26 9.17 9.96
N ILE A 5 11.46 8.54 9.10
CA ILE A 5 10.01 8.64 9.24
C ILE A 5 9.57 7.72 10.37
N PRO A 6 8.86 8.23 11.39
CA PRO A 6 8.37 7.38 12.47
C PRO A 6 7.48 6.24 11.97
N ALA A 7 7.47 5.12 12.67
CA ALA A 7 6.67 3.96 12.28
C ALA A 7 5.18 4.32 12.15
N ALA A 8 4.64 5.08 13.07
CA ALA A 8 3.24 5.51 13.01
C ALA A 8 2.94 6.30 11.73
N GLU A 9 3.84 7.16 11.31
CA GLU A 9 3.69 7.94 10.09
C GLU A 9 3.79 7.05 8.84
N ARG A 10 4.67 6.04 8.88
CA ARG A 10 4.78 5.08 7.77
C ARG A 10 3.48 4.30 7.58
N ILE A 11 2.83 3.93 8.69
CA ILE A 11 1.54 3.24 8.65
C ILE A 11 0.49 4.13 7.99
N ILE A 12 0.43 5.42 8.38
CA ILE A 12 -0.49 6.37 7.79
C ILE A 12 -0.24 6.52 6.29
N ARG A 13 1.01 6.68 5.89
CA ARG A 13 1.39 6.84 4.49
C ARG A 13 1.07 5.60 3.66
N ALA A 14 1.29 4.41 4.22
CA ALA A 14 0.95 3.17 3.55
C ALA A 14 -0.54 3.08 3.26
N ARG A 15 -1.38 3.45 4.22
CA ARG A 15 -2.83 3.46 4.01
C ARG A 15 -3.27 4.48 2.97
N LYS A 16 -2.61 5.64 2.93
CA LYS A 16 -2.87 6.63 1.89
C LYS A 16 -2.52 6.10 0.49
N LEU A 17 -1.43 5.35 0.38
CA LEU A 17 -1.04 4.74 -0.89
C LEU A 17 -2.06 3.71 -1.35
N ILE A 18 -2.58 2.90 -0.43
CA ILE A 18 -3.64 1.94 -0.74
C ILE A 18 -4.89 2.68 -1.22
N GLN A 19 -5.26 3.76 -0.54
CA GLN A 19 -6.42 4.56 -0.94
C GLN A 19 -6.20 5.21 -2.30
N GLN A 20 -5.00 5.69 -2.59
CA GLN A 20 -4.67 6.23 -3.90
C GLN A 20 -4.86 5.18 -5.00
N ALA A 21 -4.48 3.93 -4.73
CA ALA A 21 -4.70 2.85 -5.69
C ALA A 21 -6.19 2.64 -5.94
N ARG A 22 -7.01 2.68 -4.88
CA ARG A 22 -8.46 2.53 -5.02
C ARG A 22 -9.10 3.71 -5.75
N ASP A 23 -8.52 4.90 -5.61
CA ASP A 23 -9.06 6.14 -6.20
C ASP A 23 -8.60 6.36 -7.65
N LEU A 24 -7.67 5.54 -8.17
CA LEU A 24 -7.24 5.68 -9.55
C LEU A 24 -8.43 5.43 -10.48
N PRO A 25 -8.66 6.34 -11.45
CA PRO A 25 -9.75 6.15 -12.39
C PRO A 25 -9.47 4.97 -13.32
N VAL A 26 -10.46 4.10 -13.47
CA VAL A 26 -10.37 3.01 -14.43
C VAL A 26 -10.44 3.61 -15.83
N PRO A 27 -9.54 3.24 -16.76
CA PRO A 27 -9.61 3.74 -18.13
C PRO A 27 -10.98 3.42 -18.75
N GLN A 28 -11.59 4.42 -19.36
CA GLN A 28 -12.92 4.27 -19.94
C GLN A 28 -12.87 3.83 -21.40
N THR A 29 -11.67 3.82 -21.98
CA THR A 29 -11.45 3.40 -23.37
C THR A 29 -10.46 2.24 -23.38
N GLY A 30 -10.42 1.50 -24.49
CA GLY A 30 -9.50 0.39 -24.64
C GLY A 30 -9.86 -0.78 -23.73
N LEU A 31 -8.88 -1.27 -22.95
CA LEU A 31 -9.02 -2.50 -22.17
C LEU A 31 -9.59 -2.28 -20.75
N GLY A 32 -9.89 -1.04 -20.36
CA GLY A 32 -10.40 -0.76 -19.03
C GLY A 32 -9.48 -1.28 -17.94
N LYS A 33 -9.98 -2.15 -17.04
CA LYS A 33 -9.18 -2.74 -15.94
C LYS A 33 -8.00 -3.57 -16.45
N SER A 34 -8.02 -4.01 -17.70
CA SER A 34 -6.95 -4.79 -18.29
C SER A 34 -5.88 -3.93 -18.95
N ASP A 35 -6.01 -2.61 -18.91
CA ASP A 35 -5.00 -1.69 -19.41
C ASP A 35 -3.71 -1.85 -18.62
N PHE A 36 -2.59 -2.07 -19.33
CA PHE A 36 -1.32 -2.34 -18.68
C PHE A 36 -0.82 -1.18 -17.84
N SER A 37 -1.03 0.06 -18.30
CA SER A 37 -0.61 1.24 -17.54
C SER A 37 -1.40 1.35 -16.24
N TYR A 38 -2.70 1.10 -16.28
CA TYR A 38 -3.55 1.12 -15.10
C TYR A 38 -3.13 0.04 -14.10
N ILE A 39 -2.95 -1.19 -14.58
CA ILE A 39 -2.52 -2.30 -13.74
C ILE A 39 -1.17 -1.99 -13.09
N ALA A 40 -0.21 -1.46 -13.87
CA ALA A 40 1.10 -1.12 -13.36
C ALA A 40 1.03 -0.04 -12.28
N GLN A 41 0.19 0.98 -12.45
CA GLN A 41 0.01 2.02 -11.45
C GLN A 41 -0.58 1.48 -10.16
N VAL A 42 -1.61 0.65 -10.24
CA VAL A 42 -2.23 0.03 -9.07
C VAL A 42 -1.21 -0.83 -8.33
N LYS A 43 -0.52 -1.70 -9.04
CA LYS A 43 0.46 -2.60 -8.43
C LYS A 43 1.63 -1.85 -7.82
N ASP A 44 2.07 -0.77 -8.46
CA ASP A 44 3.15 0.04 -7.94
C ASP A 44 2.77 0.74 -6.63
N LEU A 45 1.58 1.32 -6.56
CA LEU A 45 1.10 1.97 -5.34
C LEU A 45 0.96 0.97 -4.20
N LEU A 46 0.44 -0.22 -4.47
CA LEU A 46 0.29 -1.26 -3.44
C LEU A 46 1.65 -1.78 -2.99
N ARG A 47 2.61 -1.91 -3.92
CA ARG A 47 3.99 -2.28 -3.57
C ARG A 47 4.63 -1.23 -2.69
N GLN A 48 4.47 0.06 -3.02
CA GLN A 48 4.98 1.15 -2.20
C GLN A 48 4.39 1.11 -0.79
N ALA A 49 3.10 0.80 -0.67
CA ALA A 49 2.46 0.67 0.64
C ALA A 49 3.11 -0.44 1.47
N ARG A 50 3.34 -1.60 0.87
CA ARG A 50 4.00 -2.72 1.54
C ARG A 50 5.44 -2.36 1.93
N ASP A 51 6.18 -1.73 1.01
CA ASP A 51 7.56 -1.34 1.26
C ASP A 51 7.68 -0.32 2.38
N MET A 52 6.69 0.56 2.51
CA MET A 52 6.68 1.59 3.54
C MET A 52 6.71 0.99 4.94
N VAL A 53 6.12 -0.19 5.14
CA VAL A 53 5.96 -0.80 6.46
C VAL A 53 6.73 -2.10 6.67
N LYS A 54 7.41 -2.62 5.65
CA LYS A 54 7.99 -3.96 5.71
C LYS A 54 9.08 -4.13 6.78
N PHE A 55 9.78 -3.08 7.14
CA PHE A 55 10.84 -3.14 8.15
C PHE A 55 10.37 -2.80 9.55
N ILE A 56 9.14 -2.32 9.71
CA ILE A 56 8.62 -1.93 11.02
C ILE A 56 8.67 -3.10 12.02
N PRO A 57 8.22 -4.32 11.68
CA PRO A 57 8.25 -5.41 12.65
C PRO A 57 9.65 -5.82 13.11
N GLN A 58 10.67 -5.46 12.34
CA GLN A 58 12.07 -5.78 12.62
C GLN A 58 12.76 -4.68 13.42
N THR A 59 12.09 -3.53 13.60
CA THR A 59 12.66 -2.40 14.31
C THR A 59 12.53 -2.62 15.83
N ALA A 60 13.62 -2.41 16.56
CA ALA A 60 13.62 -2.54 18.02
C ALA A 60 12.65 -1.52 18.63
N GLY A 61 11.94 -1.93 19.68
CA GLY A 61 11.04 -1.04 20.41
C GLY A 61 9.66 -0.87 19.80
N VAL A 62 9.36 -1.55 18.69
CA VAL A 62 8.03 -1.48 18.07
C VAL A 62 7.04 -2.31 18.89
N SER A 63 5.88 -1.73 19.19
CA SER A 63 4.85 -2.40 19.98
C SER A 63 4.18 -3.54 19.21
N ALA A 64 3.56 -4.45 19.95
CA ALA A 64 2.76 -5.52 19.35
C ALA A 64 1.60 -4.96 18.53
N GLU A 65 1.03 -3.83 18.97
CA GLU A 65 -0.05 -3.16 18.24
C GLU A 65 0.42 -2.67 16.87
N MET A 66 1.61 -2.08 16.79
CA MET A 66 2.18 -1.65 15.52
C MET A 66 2.45 -2.82 14.58
N LYS A 67 2.96 -3.92 15.12
CA LYS A 67 3.17 -5.14 14.33
C LYS A 67 1.85 -5.66 13.76
N ALA A 68 0.79 -5.63 14.56
CA ALA A 68 -0.54 -6.01 14.10
C ALA A 68 -1.06 -5.08 13.01
N GLU A 69 -0.80 -3.77 13.12
CA GLU A 69 -1.18 -2.80 12.10
C GLU A 69 -0.46 -3.05 10.77
N VAL A 70 0.83 -3.41 10.82
CA VAL A 70 1.58 -3.76 9.61
C VAL A 70 0.96 -4.97 8.91
N LYS A 71 0.58 -5.98 9.70
CA LYS A 71 -0.09 -7.17 9.15
C LYS A 71 -1.41 -6.80 8.48
N LYS A 72 -2.18 -5.92 9.10
CA LYS A 72 -3.43 -5.42 8.52
C LYS A 72 -3.18 -4.68 7.21
N ILE A 73 -2.10 -3.91 7.11
CA ILE A 73 -1.76 -3.20 5.88
C ILE A 73 -1.47 -4.18 4.75
N TYR A 74 -0.74 -5.26 5.02
CA TYR A 74 -0.53 -6.30 3.99
C TYR A 74 -1.85 -6.89 3.54
N GLU A 75 -2.75 -7.19 4.46
CA GLU A 75 -4.08 -7.72 4.15
C GLU A 75 -4.91 -6.72 3.35
N GLU A 76 -4.89 -5.45 3.75
CA GLU A 76 -5.58 -4.38 3.04
C GLU A 76 -5.04 -4.19 1.62
N ALA A 77 -3.72 -4.28 1.44
CA ALA A 77 -3.12 -4.17 0.12
C ALA A 77 -3.51 -5.35 -0.77
N ASP A 78 -3.48 -6.56 -0.24
CA ASP A 78 -3.89 -7.75 -0.97
C ASP A 78 -5.36 -7.69 -1.35
N GLN A 79 -6.21 -7.23 -0.43
CA GLN A 79 -7.63 -7.08 -0.68
C GLN A 79 -7.89 -6.02 -1.76
N ALA A 80 -7.18 -4.90 -1.70
CA ALA A 80 -7.28 -3.86 -2.72
C ALA A 80 -6.91 -4.39 -4.10
N ASP A 81 -5.82 -5.16 -4.17
CA ASP A 81 -5.39 -5.78 -5.42
C ASP A 81 -6.51 -6.64 -6.03
N ARG A 82 -7.12 -7.49 -5.22
CA ARG A 82 -8.20 -8.36 -5.66
C ARG A 82 -9.45 -7.58 -6.05
N GLU A 83 -9.83 -6.58 -5.26
CA GLU A 83 -11.03 -5.79 -5.53
C GLU A 83 -10.89 -4.88 -6.74
N ILE A 84 -9.69 -4.35 -6.97
CA ILE A 84 -9.45 -3.41 -8.08
C ILE A 84 -9.22 -4.15 -9.39
N LEU A 85 -8.44 -5.22 -9.37
CA LEU A 85 -7.93 -5.87 -10.59
C LEU A 85 -8.63 -7.18 -10.96
N TYR A 86 -9.42 -7.75 -10.07
CA TYR A 86 -10.07 -9.06 -10.33
C TYR A 86 -11.56 -9.05 -10.13
#